data_c3cf0eef4fd23e03646e1306f8ace5e8
#
_entry.id   c3cf0eef4fd23e03646e1306f8ace5e8
#
_cell.length_a   1.000
_cell.length_b   1.000
_cell.length_c   1.000
_cell.angle_alpha   90.00
_cell.angle_beta   90.00
_cell.angle_gamma   90.00
#
_symmetry.space_group_name_H-M   'P 1'
#
loop_
_entity.id
_entity.type
_entity.pdbx_description
1 polymer ?
#
loop_
_entity_poly.entity_id
_entity_poly.type
_entity_poly.pdbx_seq_one_letter_code
_entity_poly.pdbx_strand_id
1 'polypeptide(L)'
;MTQRFSFDLHATDGKARTGAINTPRGVIRTPAFMPVGTAATVKAMLPESVAATGADILLGNTYHLMLRPTAERIAALGGLHKFMDWDKPILTDSGGFQVMSLAGLRKLTEEGVTFKSHIDGSRHHLSPERSMEIQALLGSDIVMCFDECPALPADRDRIKSSMDLSMRWAQRSRDAFGDRPGHALFGIQQGGLEQDLRAQSAQALQAIEFDGYAVGGLAVGEGQEAMFGVLDYAPDQLPVDKPRYLMGVGKPDDIVGAVKRGIDMMDCVLPSRSGRTGQAFTRHGVVNIKNARHQDDPRPLDEACTCPACRGYSRAYLHHVFRANEMISGMLLTWHNLHYFQDIMAGMRDAISAGSFAAWEADFHRQRAQGDIDPL
;
A
#
# COMPACT_ATOMS: atom_id res chain seq x y z
N MET A 1 -18.62 24.76 1.97
CA MET A 1 -18.00 24.10 3.14
C MET A 1 -17.01 23.09 2.60
N THR A 2 -15.72 23.23 2.90
CA THR A 2 -14.71 22.24 2.54
C THR A 2 -15.07 20.93 3.25
N GLN A 3 -15.27 19.86 2.48
CA GLN A 3 -15.55 18.54 3.02
C GLN A 3 -14.37 18.14 3.91
N ARG A 4 -14.62 17.83 5.19
CA ARG A 4 -13.59 17.37 6.12
C ARG A 4 -13.31 15.90 5.87
N PHE A 5 -12.08 15.46 6.16
CA PHE A 5 -11.75 14.05 6.23
C PHE A 5 -12.63 13.36 7.29
N SER A 6 -13.24 12.23 6.92
CA SER A 6 -14.00 11.38 7.86
C SER A 6 -13.93 9.92 7.45
N PHE A 7 -14.18 9.03 8.41
CA PHE A 7 -14.33 7.60 8.18
C PHE A 7 -15.70 7.13 8.68
N ASP A 8 -16.45 6.51 7.81
CA ASP A 8 -17.76 5.94 8.09
C ASP A 8 -17.68 4.40 8.01
N LEU A 9 -17.83 3.72 9.14
CA LEU A 9 -17.92 2.27 9.22
C LEU A 9 -19.34 1.85 8.86
N HIS A 10 -19.52 1.04 7.81
CA HIS A 10 -20.83 0.65 7.30
C HIS A 10 -21.30 -0.71 7.84
N ALA A 11 -20.40 -1.72 7.83
CA ALA A 11 -20.71 -3.07 8.31
C ALA A 11 -19.45 -3.79 8.81
N THR A 12 -19.68 -4.84 9.60
CA THR A 12 -18.66 -5.76 10.09
C THR A 12 -19.14 -7.20 9.96
N ASP A 13 -18.19 -8.13 9.69
CA ASP A 13 -18.41 -9.57 9.75
C ASP A 13 -17.21 -10.21 10.46
N GLY A 14 -17.38 -10.62 11.70
CA GLY A 14 -16.29 -10.89 12.62
C GLY A 14 -15.45 -9.63 12.87
N LYS A 15 -14.13 -9.71 12.64
CA LYS A 15 -13.25 -8.51 12.70
C LYS A 15 -13.16 -7.79 11.33
N ALA A 16 -13.55 -8.42 10.24
CA ALA A 16 -13.56 -7.79 8.92
C ALA A 16 -14.55 -6.63 8.88
N ARG A 17 -14.15 -5.52 8.25
CA ARG A 17 -14.93 -4.27 8.24
C ARG A 17 -15.02 -3.71 6.84
N THR A 18 -16.16 -3.07 6.51
CA THR A 18 -16.33 -2.29 5.30
C THR A 18 -16.88 -0.91 5.63
N GLY A 19 -16.45 0.10 4.90
CA GLY A 19 -16.81 1.49 5.13
C GLY A 19 -16.34 2.42 4.03
N ALA A 20 -16.29 3.71 4.34
CA ALA A 20 -15.87 4.76 3.42
C ALA A 20 -15.00 5.80 4.12
N ILE A 21 -13.88 6.15 3.51
CA ILE A 21 -13.10 7.32 3.88
C ILE A 21 -13.51 8.45 2.93
N ASN A 22 -14.06 9.54 3.49
CA ASN A 22 -14.46 10.70 2.73
C ASN A 22 -13.33 11.71 2.68
N THR A 23 -12.98 12.16 1.48
CA THR A 23 -11.98 13.20 1.25
C THR A 23 -12.53 14.26 0.31
N PRO A 24 -11.95 15.47 0.22
CA PRO A 24 -12.35 16.46 -0.77
C PRO A 24 -12.20 16.00 -2.22
N ARG A 25 -11.39 14.96 -2.49
CA ARG A 25 -11.14 14.43 -3.84
C ARG A 25 -11.92 13.15 -4.14
N GLY A 26 -12.82 12.75 -3.27
CA GLY A 26 -13.68 11.59 -3.46
C GLY A 26 -13.66 10.61 -2.30
N VAL A 27 -14.40 9.54 -2.48
CA VAL A 27 -14.61 8.50 -1.47
C VAL A 27 -13.69 7.33 -1.74
N ILE A 28 -13.03 6.86 -0.68
CA ILE A 28 -12.24 5.62 -0.70
C ILE A 28 -13.07 4.54 -0.03
N ARG A 29 -13.51 3.56 -0.80
CA ARG A 29 -14.27 2.41 -0.29
C ARG A 29 -13.31 1.43 0.39
N THR A 30 -13.59 1.08 1.64
CA THR A 30 -12.77 0.13 2.39
C THR A 30 -13.44 -1.25 2.53
N PRO A 31 -12.68 -2.37 2.54
CA PRO A 31 -11.24 -2.42 2.37
C PRO A 31 -10.78 -1.90 1.00
N ALA A 32 -9.60 -1.27 0.99
CA ALA A 32 -9.01 -0.62 -0.18
C ALA A 32 -7.57 -1.11 -0.43
N PHE A 33 -7.24 -1.37 -1.68
CA PHE A 33 -5.86 -1.62 -2.11
C PHE A 33 -5.34 -0.42 -2.90
N MET A 34 -4.20 0.12 -2.50
CA MET A 34 -3.54 1.27 -3.13
C MET A 34 -2.46 0.83 -4.11
N PRO A 35 -2.63 1.03 -5.42
CA PRO A 35 -1.53 0.89 -6.37
C PRO A 35 -0.39 1.85 -6.03
N VAL A 36 0.87 1.40 -6.15
CA VAL A 36 2.03 2.21 -5.78
C VAL A 36 2.57 2.98 -6.98
N GLY A 37 2.47 4.30 -6.88
CA GLY A 37 2.97 5.28 -7.85
C GLY A 37 4.30 5.89 -7.43
N THR A 38 5.38 5.10 -7.33
CA THR A 38 6.67 5.45 -6.72
C THR A 38 7.26 6.79 -7.17
N ALA A 39 7.25 7.06 -8.46
CA ALA A 39 7.84 8.27 -9.06
C ALA A 39 6.78 9.06 -9.85
N ALA A 40 5.66 9.37 -9.20
CA ALA A 40 4.49 9.99 -9.83
C ALA A 40 3.89 9.13 -10.97
N THR A 41 4.05 7.81 -10.90
CA THR A 41 3.44 6.88 -11.87
C THR A 41 3.36 5.49 -11.29
N VAL A 42 2.25 4.80 -11.52
CA VAL A 42 2.17 3.35 -11.38
C VAL A 42 2.89 2.74 -12.58
N LYS A 43 3.98 2.02 -12.32
CA LYS A 43 4.86 1.54 -13.40
C LYS A 43 4.11 0.71 -14.44
N ALA A 44 4.34 1.02 -15.72
CA ALA A 44 3.73 0.41 -16.90
C ALA A 44 2.21 0.64 -17.02
N MET A 45 1.66 1.69 -16.38
CA MET A 45 0.25 2.05 -16.46
C MET A 45 0.06 3.54 -16.72
N LEU A 46 -0.91 3.89 -17.55
CA LEU A 46 -1.44 5.25 -17.64
C LEU A 46 -2.36 5.53 -16.44
N PRO A 47 -2.46 6.77 -15.94
CA PRO A 47 -3.32 7.10 -14.79
C PRO A 47 -4.78 6.72 -15.01
N GLU A 48 -5.35 7.00 -16.18
CA GLU A 48 -6.71 6.60 -16.55
C GLU A 48 -6.90 5.07 -16.55
N SER A 49 -5.87 4.30 -16.92
CA SER A 49 -5.91 2.84 -16.86
C SER A 49 -5.87 2.32 -15.43
N VAL A 50 -5.14 3.00 -14.53
CA VAL A 50 -5.19 2.70 -13.09
C VAL A 50 -6.57 3.00 -12.52
N ALA A 51 -7.15 4.16 -12.85
CA ALA A 51 -8.50 4.52 -12.42
C ALA A 51 -9.54 3.50 -12.92
N ALA A 52 -9.41 3.02 -14.16
CA ALA A 52 -10.29 2.03 -14.77
C ALA A 52 -10.21 0.64 -14.12
N THR A 53 -9.19 0.34 -13.30
CA THR A 53 -9.17 -0.89 -12.48
C THR A 53 -10.15 -0.84 -11.31
N GLY A 54 -10.70 0.32 -10.99
CA GLY A 54 -11.56 0.54 -9.81
C GLY A 54 -10.81 1.03 -8.57
N ALA A 55 -9.54 1.42 -8.70
CA ALA A 55 -8.77 2.02 -7.62
C ALA A 55 -9.34 3.39 -7.23
N ASP A 56 -9.62 3.59 -5.95
CA ASP A 56 -10.13 4.86 -5.40
C ASP A 56 -9.01 5.78 -4.92
N ILE A 57 -7.83 5.24 -4.67
CA ILE A 57 -6.65 5.93 -4.12
C ILE A 57 -5.39 5.26 -4.64
N LEU A 58 -4.29 5.99 -4.72
CA LEU A 58 -2.95 5.45 -4.94
C LEU A 58 -1.94 5.97 -3.91
N LEU A 59 -0.78 5.33 -3.84
CA LEU A 59 0.32 5.72 -2.97
C LEU A 59 1.47 6.33 -3.75
N GLY A 60 1.96 7.49 -3.30
CA GLY A 60 3.20 8.12 -3.76
C GLY A 60 4.32 7.96 -2.72
N ASN A 61 5.58 7.82 -3.17
CA ASN A 61 6.70 7.66 -2.26
C ASN A 61 7.48 8.97 -2.07
N THR A 62 7.40 9.53 -0.89
CA THR A 62 8.04 10.79 -0.49
C THR A 62 9.55 10.80 -0.76
N TYR A 63 10.27 9.74 -0.37
CA TYR A 63 11.70 9.61 -0.61
C TYR A 63 12.09 9.75 -2.09
N HIS A 64 11.39 9.08 -2.97
CA HIS A 64 11.69 9.14 -4.40
C HIS A 64 11.35 10.50 -5.00
N LEU A 65 10.21 11.06 -4.63
CA LEU A 65 9.73 12.34 -5.16
C LEU A 65 10.55 13.54 -4.66
N MET A 66 11.06 13.50 -3.41
CA MET A 66 11.95 14.55 -2.90
C MET A 66 13.31 14.56 -3.60
N LEU A 67 13.81 13.39 -4.02
CA LEU A 67 15.09 13.31 -4.74
C LEU A 67 14.93 13.65 -6.22
N ARG A 68 13.85 13.20 -6.85
CA ARG A 68 13.57 13.46 -8.28
C ARG A 68 12.07 13.38 -8.56
N PRO A 69 11.44 14.46 -9.11
CA PRO A 69 12.06 15.69 -9.61
C PRO A 69 12.31 16.79 -8.55
N THR A 70 12.03 16.57 -7.30
CA THR A 70 11.94 17.35 -6.06
C THR A 70 10.51 17.79 -5.73
N ALA A 71 10.20 17.84 -4.44
CA ALA A 71 8.86 18.24 -3.99
C ALA A 71 8.53 19.69 -4.35
N GLU A 72 9.53 20.59 -4.28
CA GLU A 72 9.41 22.01 -4.65
C GLU A 72 9.03 22.18 -6.12
N ARG A 73 9.63 21.36 -7.02
CA ARG A 73 9.27 21.39 -8.44
C ARG A 73 7.87 20.89 -8.69
N ILE A 74 7.46 19.82 -8.01
CA ILE A 74 6.09 19.29 -8.11
C ILE A 74 5.10 20.35 -7.61
N ALA A 75 5.37 21.00 -6.48
CA ALA A 75 4.54 22.08 -5.95
C ALA A 75 4.39 23.25 -6.95
N ALA A 76 5.52 23.70 -7.55
CA ALA A 76 5.51 24.77 -8.56
C ALA A 76 4.70 24.40 -9.81
N LEU A 77 4.54 23.11 -10.12
CA LEU A 77 3.75 22.59 -11.24
C LEU A 77 2.29 22.28 -10.86
N GLY A 78 1.87 22.59 -9.63
CA GLY A 78 0.48 22.48 -9.17
C GLY A 78 0.17 21.25 -8.32
N GLY A 79 1.20 20.63 -7.75
CA GLY A 79 1.08 19.46 -6.88
C GLY A 79 1.07 18.13 -7.63
N LEU A 80 1.11 17.02 -6.86
CA LEU A 80 1.29 15.68 -7.42
C LEU A 80 0.12 15.25 -8.30
N HIS A 81 -1.10 15.60 -7.92
CA HIS A 81 -2.32 15.29 -8.68
C HIS A 81 -2.24 15.84 -10.12
N LYS A 82 -1.96 17.14 -10.25
CA LYS A 82 -1.83 17.78 -11.56
C LYS A 82 -0.60 17.27 -12.33
N PHE A 83 0.50 17.03 -11.61
CA PHE A 83 1.75 16.57 -12.21
C PHE A 83 1.63 15.20 -12.87
N MET A 84 0.82 14.29 -12.29
CA MET A 84 0.65 12.93 -12.80
C MET A 84 -0.71 12.65 -13.45
N ASP A 85 -1.55 13.69 -13.60
CA ASP A 85 -2.92 13.58 -14.14
C ASP A 85 -3.79 12.57 -13.40
N TRP A 86 -3.84 12.71 -12.06
CA TRP A 86 -4.64 11.87 -11.17
C TRP A 86 -5.50 12.73 -10.26
N ASP A 87 -6.82 12.68 -10.41
CA ASP A 87 -7.78 13.55 -9.72
C ASP A 87 -8.42 12.93 -8.47
N LYS A 88 -8.15 11.64 -8.19
CA LYS A 88 -8.61 10.94 -6.99
C LYS A 88 -7.61 11.08 -5.84
N PRO A 89 -7.96 10.63 -4.60
CA PRO A 89 -7.07 10.70 -3.44
C PRO A 89 -5.68 10.10 -3.67
N ILE A 90 -4.67 10.72 -3.03
CA ILE A 90 -3.30 10.24 -2.95
C ILE A 90 -2.89 10.16 -1.47
N LEU A 91 -2.35 9.00 -1.07
CA LEU A 91 -1.58 8.86 0.16
C LEU A 91 -0.10 8.95 -0.16
N THR A 92 0.70 9.68 0.64
CA THR A 92 2.16 9.61 0.57
C THR A 92 2.70 8.98 1.84
N ASP A 93 3.71 8.09 1.68
CA ASP A 93 4.47 7.58 2.81
C ASP A 93 5.35 8.68 3.44
N SER A 94 5.95 8.40 4.61
CA SER A 94 6.82 9.34 5.31
C SER A 94 8.22 9.49 4.66
N GLY A 95 8.63 8.54 3.82
CA GLY A 95 10.00 8.40 3.30
C GLY A 95 10.95 7.66 4.26
N GLY A 96 10.57 7.41 5.50
CA GLY A 96 11.42 6.80 6.52
C GLY A 96 11.91 5.40 6.13
N PHE A 97 11.02 4.51 5.74
CA PHE A 97 11.37 3.14 5.33
C PHE A 97 12.35 3.12 4.15
N GLN A 98 12.16 3.94 3.13
CA GLN A 98 13.05 3.98 1.95
C GLN A 98 14.43 4.51 2.30
N VAL A 99 14.55 5.49 3.19
CA VAL A 99 15.85 5.94 3.71
C VAL A 99 16.55 4.79 4.45
N MET A 100 15.79 4.01 5.24
CA MET A 100 16.34 2.88 5.99
C MET A 100 16.75 1.71 5.08
N SER A 101 16.02 1.45 3.99
CA SER A 101 16.24 0.30 3.10
C SER A 101 17.16 0.58 1.91
N LEU A 102 17.17 1.82 1.37
CA LEU A 102 17.86 2.15 0.10
C LEU A 102 19.12 3.00 0.30
N ALA A 103 19.22 3.77 1.39
CA ALA A 103 20.38 4.63 1.61
C ALA A 103 21.57 3.84 2.14
N GLY A 104 22.64 3.75 1.36
CA GLY A 104 23.86 2.99 1.71
C GLY A 104 24.63 3.55 2.91
N LEU A 105 24.66 4.88 3.06
CA LEU A 105 25.27 5.58 4.20
C LEU A 105 24.22 6.48 4.84
N ARG A 106 23.83 6.15 6.06
CA ARG A 106 22.87 6.92 6.84
C ARG A 106 23.32 7.10 8.28
N LYS A 107 22.94 8.23 8.87
CA LYS A 107 23.13 8.50 10.29
C LYS A 107 21.77 8.85 10.89
N LEU A 108 21.33 8.03 11.82
CA LEU A 108 20.11 8.21 12.60
C LEU A 108 20.44 8.99 13.87
N THR A 109 19.65 10.00 14.18
CA THR A 109 19.72 10.81 15.41
C THR A 109 18.30 11.12 15.90
N GLU A 110 18.17 11.75 17.06
CA GLU A 110 16.88 12.23 17.56
C GLU A 110 16.22 13.25 16.62
N GLU A 111 17.03 14.06 15.92
CA GLU A 111 16.56 15.12 15.01
C GLU A 111 15.97 14.53 13.72
N GLY A 112 16.50 13.40 13.25
CA GLY A 112 16.11 12.78 11.99
C GLY A 112 17.20 11.90 11.40
N VAL A 113 17.15 11.70 10.08
CA VAL A 113 18.08 10.84 9.34
C VAL A 113 18.86 11.65 8.31
N THR A 114 20.19 11.63 8.40
CA THR A 114 21.06 12.14 7.35
C THR A 114 21.53 10.99 6.47
N PHE A 115 21.39 11.12 5.16
CA PHE A 115 21.73 10.06 4.20
C PHE A 115 22.29 10.60 2.89
N LYS A 116 22.88 9.69 2.10
CA LYS A 116 23.29 10.01 0.72
C LYS A 116 22.27 9.47 -0.27
N SER A 117 21.88 10.29 -1.24
CA SER A 117 21.04 9.92 -2.36
C SER A 117 21.65 8.76 -3.14
N HIS A 118 20.85 7.75 -3.44
CA HIS A 118 21.25 6.63 -4.31
C HIS A 118 21.30 7.03 -5.80
N ILE A 119 20.81 8.23 -6.15
CA ILE A 119 20.77 8.72 -7.53
C ILE A 119 22.09 9.39 -7.92
N ASP A 120 22.60 10.27 -7.05
CA ASP A 120 23.72 11.17 -7.35
C ASP A 120 24.73 11.33 -6.20
N GLY A 121 24.48 10.66 -5.06
CA GLY A 121 25.35 10.71 -3.89
C GLY A 121 25.23 12.01 -3.06
N SER A 122 24.35 12.94 -3.43
CA SER A 122 24.10 14.17 -2.66
C SER A 122 23.63 13.86 -1.24
N ARG A 123 24.01 14.74 -0.29
CA ARG A 123 23.63 14.57 1.12
C ARG A 123 22.30 15.22 1.40
N HIS A 124 21.41 14.52 2.04
CA HIS A 124 20.09 14.97 2.47
C HIS A 124 19.88 14.73 3.96
N HIS A 125 19.03 15.55 4.56
CA HIS A 125 18.53 15.36 5.92
C HIS A 125 17.01 15.31 5.88
N LEU A 126 16.43 14.28 6.49
CA LEU A 126 14.98 14.10 6.61
C LEU A 126 14.64 14.04 8.09
N SER A 127 13.87 15.00 8.55
CA SER A 127 13.30 15.07 9.90
C SER A 127 11.78 14.88 9.82
N PRO A 128 11.08 14.67 10.94
CA PRO A 128 9.61 14.68 10.97
C PRO A 128 9.02 15.93 10.30
N GLU A 129 9.54 17.11 10.62
CA GLU A 129 9.07 18.39 10.08
C GLU A 129 9.29 18.46 8.56
N ARG A 130 10.49 18.05 8.10
CA ARG A 130 10.80 18.07 6.65
C ARG A 130 9.95 17.05 5.90
N SER A 131 9.65 15.88 6.47
CA SER A 131 8.74 14.91 5.87
C SER A 131 7.33 15.50 5.71
N MET A 132 6.82 16.18 6.74
CA MET A 132 5.50 16.85 6.67
C MET A 132 5.51 17.97 5.61
N GLU A 133 6.57 18.77 5.55
CA GLU A 133 6.71 19.82 4.55
C GLU A 133 6.72 19.24 3.12
N ILE A 134 7.49 18.18 2.87
CA ILE A 134 7.55 17.53 1.55
C ILE A 134 6.18 16.99 1.15
N GLN A 135 5.48 16.28 2.03
CA GLN A 135 4.15 15.74 1.74
C GLN A 135 3.12 16.86 1.50
N ALA A 136 3.29 18.01 2.17
CA ALA A 136 2.50 19.20 1.90
C ALA A 136 2.77 19.80 0.51
N LEU A 137 4.04 19.90 0.12
CA LEU A 137 4.45 20.37 -1.22
C LEU A 137 3.93 19.44 -2.32
N LEU A 138 3.89 18.14 -2.07
CA LEU A 138 3.28 17.15 -2.97
C LEU A 138 1.75 17.32 -3.09
N GLY A 139 1.09 17.88 -2.05
CA GLY A 139 -0.36 18.07 -2.01
C GLY A 139 -1.14 16.78 -1.76
N SER A 140 -0.57 15.86 -0.96
CA SER A 140 -1.19 14.58 -0.64
C SER A 140 -2.43 14.75 0.24
N ASP A 141 -3.48 13.96 0.00
CA ASP A 141 -4.72 13.99 0.80
C ASP A 141 -4.54 13.29 2.15
N ILE A 142 -3.78 12.18 2.17
CA ILE A 142 -3.40 11.45 3.37
C ILE A 142 -1.88 11.42 3.45
N VAL A 143 -1.34 11.84 4.58
CA VAL A 143 0.10 11.83 4.84
C VAL A 143 0.44 10.92 6.01
N MET A 144 1.64 10.31 6.00
CA MET A 144 2.10 9.44 7.08
C MET A 144 3.07 10.19 7.99
N CYS A 145 2.94 10.02 9.31
CA CYS A 145 3.94 10.52 10.24
C CYS A 145 5.31 9.88 9.99
N PHE A 146 6.38 10.60 10.33
CA PHE A 146 7.73 10.06 10.15
C PHE A 146 8.06 9.03 11.23
N ASP A 147 8.61 7.89 10.85
CA ASP A 147 8.90 6.76 11.71
C ASP A 147 10.25 6.11 11.44
N GLU A 148 10.75 5.34 12.38
CA GLU A 148 11.90 4.47 12.23
C GLU A 148 11.44 3.02 12.29
N CYS A 149 11.74 2.27 11.22
CA CYS A 149 11.39 0.86 11.09
C CYS A 149 12.68 0.03 11.08
N PRO A 150 13.05 -0.66 12.16
CA PRO A 150 14.22 -1.52 12.18
C PRO A 150 13.99 -2.77 11.32
N ALA A 151 15.06 -3.25 10.68
CA ALA A 151 15.01 -4.53 9.99
C ALA A 151 14.90 -5.68 11.01
N LEU A 152 14.11 -6.69 10.66
CA LEU A 152 14.00 -7.92 11.46
C LEU A 152 14.95 -9.02 10.89
N PRO A 153 15.50 -9.91 11.73
CA PRO A 153 15.32 -9.96 13.19
C PRO A 153 16.13 -8.87 13.92
N ALA A 154 15.57 -8.34 15.00
CA ALA A 154 16.23 -7.40 15.92
C ALA A 154 15.92 -7.80 17.37
N ASP A 155 16.82 -7.48 18.29
CA ASP A 155 16.57 -7.69 19.71
C ASP A 155 15.50 -6.73 20.25
N ARG A 156 14.90 -7.08 21.40
CA ARG A 156 13.81 -6.34 21.99
C ARG A 156 14.20 -4.91 22.37
N ASP A 157 15.43 -4.68 22.83
CA ASP A 157 15.88 -3.34 23.26
C ASP A 157 16.01 -2.42 22.04
N ARG A 158 16.49 -2.95 20.91
CA ARG A 158 16.53 -2.24 19.62
C ARG A 158 15.12 -1.93 19.11
N ILE A 159 14.19 -2.88 19.19
CA ILE A 159 12.79 -2.68 18.79
C ILE A 159 12.16 -1.60 19.68
N LYS A 160 12.36 -1.67 21.01
CA LYS A 160 11.83 -0.69 21.93
C LYS A 160 12.38 0.71 21.68
N SER A 161 13.70 0.84 21.55
CA SER A 161 14.34 2.15 21.30
C SER A 161 13.87 2.78 20.00
N SER A 162 13.67 1.99 18.95
CA SER A 162 13.12 2.41 17.67
C SER A 162 11.67 2.87 17.79
N MET A 163 10.84 2.09 18.50
CA MET A 163 9.46 2.45 18.77
C MET A 163 9.37 3.78 19.56
N ASP A 164 10.15 3.92 20.64
CA ASP A 164 10.15 5.13 21.46
C ASP A 164 10.56 6.37 20.64
N LEU A 165 11.56 6.24 19.75
CA LEU A 165 11.95 7.29 18.81
C LEU A 165 10.82 7.63 17.84
N SER A 166 10.17 6.61 17.28
CA SER A 166 9.03 6.78 16.36
C SER A 166 7.86 7.51 17.04
N MET A 167 7.59 7.27 18.33
CA MET A 167 6.53 7.99 19.06
C MET A 167 6.87 9.46 19.26
N ARG A 168 8.14 9.79 19.56
CA ARG A 168 8.57 11.21 19.63
C ARG A 168 8.50 11.90 18.27
N TRP A 169 8.87 11.19 17.20
CA TRP A 169 8.74 11.68 15.82
C TRP A 169 7.28 11.81 15.37
N ALA A 170 6.40 10.94 15.84
CA ALA A 170 4.97 11.04 15.58
C ALA A 170 4.38 12.34 16.18
N GLN A 171 4.76 12.71 17.42
CA GLN A 171 4.37 13.97 18.01
C GLN A 171 4.88 15.16 17.20
N ARG A 172 6.17 15.17 16.84
CA ARG A 172 6.76 16.24 16.01
C ARG A 172 6.09 16.33 14.63
N SER A 173 5.75 15.19 14.02
CA SER A 173 4.99 15.15 12.76
C SER A 173 3.61 15.78 12.92
N ARG A 174 2.91 15.48 14.04
CA ARG A 174 1.60 16.07 14.34
C ARG A 174 1.68 17.58 14.51
N ASP A 175 2.68 18.05 15.24
CA ASP A 175 2.91 19.48 15.47
C ASP A 175 3.21 20.21 14.15
N ALA A 176 4.06 19.63 13.30
CA ALA A 176 4.41 20.18 12.00
C ALA A 176 3.28 20.11 10.97
N PHE A 177 2.43 19.09 11.03
CA PHE A 177 1.24 18.98 10.17
C PHE A 177 0.25 20.10 10.46
N GLY A 178 0.01 20.43 11.75
CA GLY A 178 -0.91 21.47 12.19
C GLY A 178 -2.36 21.18 11.79
N ASP A 179 -3.12 22.24 11.48
CA ASP A 179 -4.49 22.15 10.98
C ASP A 179 -4.51 22.32 9.45
N ARG A 180 -4.90 21.26 8.75
CA ARG A 180 -5.04 21.24 7.27
C ARG A 180 -6.40 20.69 6.89
N PRO A 181 -7.43 21.55 6.78
CA PRO A 181 -8.78 21.11 6.44
C PRO A 181 -8.82 20.29 5.16
N GLY A 182 -9.44 19.10 5.23
CA GLY A 182 -9.56 18.19 4.10
C GLY A 182 -8.38 17.24 3.89
N HIS A 183 -7.29 17.41 4.62
CA HIS A 183 -6.17 16.47 4.64
C HIS A 183 -6.16 15.66 5.94
N ALA A 184 -5.55 14.48 5.90
CA ALA A 184 -5.43 13.59 7.04
C ALA A 184 -3.98 13.25 7.36
N LEU A 185 -3.66 13.09 8.64
CA LEU A 185 -2.39 12.58 9.11
C LEU A 185 -2.61 11.21 9.79
N PHE A 186 -1.88 10.20 9.34
CA PHE A 186 -1.94 8.86 9.92
C PHE A 186 -0.71 8.60 10.81
N GLY A 187 -0.97 8.06 12.00
CA GLY A 187 0.06 7.55 12.90
C GLY A 187 0.50 6.14 12.52
N ILE A 188 1.74 5.76 12.85
CA ILE A 188 2.29 4.44 12.53
C ILE A 188 2.62 3.70 13.82
N GLN A 189 1.87 2.63 14.13
CA GLN A 189 2.13 1.73 15.23
C GLN A 189 3.39 0.92 14.94
N GLN A 190 4.40 1.01 15.80
CA GLN A 190 5.63 0.24 15.79
C GLN A 190 5.67 -0.71 16.99
N GLY A 191 6.71 -1.54 17.12
CA GLY A 191 6.90 -2.48 18.23
C GLY A 191 7.28 -3.91 17.80
N GLY A 192 7.67 -4.09 16.53
CA GLY A 192 8.10 -5.40 15.98
C GLY A 192 7.01 -6.46 16.15
N LEU A 193 7.40 -7.62 16.70
CA LEU A 193 6.48 -8.73 16.98
C LEU A 193 6.00 -8.73 18.45
N GLU A 194 6.38 -7.72 19.26
CA GLU A 194 6.16 -7.66 20.69
C GLU A 194 4.81 -7.02 21.02
N GLN A 195 3.85 -7.81 21.51
CA GLN A 195 2.47 -7.38 21.75
C GLN A 195 2.38 -6.20 22.71
N ASP A 196 3.17 -6.19 23.77
CA ASP A 196 3.17 -5.13 24.77
C ASP A 196 3.80 -3.82 24.26
N LEU A 197 4.83 -3.90 23.41
CA LEU A 197 5.41 -2.71 22.76
C LEU A 197 4.41 -2.12 21.75
N ARG A 198 3.70 -2.96 21.01
CA ARG A 198 2.63 -2.48 20.12
C ARG A 198 1.50 -1.81 20.87
N ALA A 199 1.12 -2.34 22.04
CA ALA A 199 0.13 -1.71 22.90
C ALA A 199 0.60 -0.34 23.41
N GLN A 200 1.87 -0.21 23.85
CA GLN A 200 2.46 1.06 24.23
C GLN A 200 2.48 2.06 23.07
N SER A 201 2.88 1.62 21.88
CA SER A 201 2.86 2.44 20.68
C SER A 201 1.44 2.92 20.34
N ALA A 202 0.45 2.02 20.34
CA ALA A 202 -0.94 2.37 20.08
C ALA A 202 -1.49 3.39 21.08
N GLN A 203 -1.18 3.23 22.38
CA GLN A 203 -1.58 4.17 23.42
C GLN A 203 -0.96 5.55 23.20
N ALA A 204 0.34 5.62 22.88
CA ALA A 204 1.03 6.88 22.60
C ALA A 204 0.44 7.59 21.39
N LEU A 205 0.18 6.87 20.31
CA LEU A 205 -0.42 7.44 19.11
C LEU A 205 -1.84 7.95 19.33
N GLN A 206 -2.65 7.24 20.13
CA GLN A 206 -4.00 7.69 20.47
C GLN A 206 -3.98 8.96 21.30
N ALA A 207 -3.00 9.13 22.19
CA ALA A 207 -2.83 10.36 22.98
C ALA A 207 -2.43 11.58 22.12
N ILE A 208 -1.77 11.35 20.98
CA ILE A 208 -1.41 12.39 20.00
C ILE A 208 -2.61 12.78 19.11
N GLU A 209 -3.55 11.86 18.91
CA GLU A 209 -4.75 12.02 18.07
C GLU A 209 -4.45 12.14 16.57
N PHE A 210 -4.55 11.01 15.86
CA PHE A 210 -4.43 10.92 14.41
C PHE A 210 -5.79 10.70 13.73
N ASP A 211 -5.87 11.03 12.44
CA ASP A 211 -7.07 10.81 11.62
C ASP A 211 -7.23 9.34 11.17
N GLY A 212 -6.13 8.57 11.21
CA GLY A 212 -6.08 7.15 10.94
C GLY A 212 -4.79 6.54 11.51
N TYR A 213 -4.71 5.22 11.50
CA TYR A 213 -3.60 4.50 12.13
C TYR A 213 -3.09 3.39 11.21
N ALA A 214 -1.77 3.34 11.04
CA ALA A 214 -1.12 2.26 10.31
C ALA A 214 -0.48 1.25 11.26
N VAL A 215 -0.46 -0.01 10.85
CA VAL A 215 0.38 -1.07 11.44
C VAL A 215 1.65 -1.14 10.61
N GLY A 216 2.74 -0.61 11.17
CA GLY A 216 4.06 -0.59 10.54
C GLY A 216 4.96 -1.73 11.01
N GLY A 217 6.16 -1.83 10.44
CA GLY A 217 7.19 -2.79 10.87
C GLY A 217 6.83 -4.26 10.62
N LEU A 218 5.96 -4.51 9.61
CA LEU A 218 5.63 -5.84 9.09
C LEU A 218 5.99 -5.91 7.60
N ALA A 219 6.02 -7.12 7.03
CA ALA A 219 6.52 -7.40 5.68
C ALA A 219 7.99 -6.97 5.46
N VAL A 220 8.80 -7.03 6.53
CA VAL A 220 10.22 -6.67 6.54
C VAL A 220 11.14 -7.88 6.77
N GLY A 221 10.61 -9.11 6.56
CA GLY A 221 11.37 -10.37 6.64
C GLY A 221 10.84 -11.41 7.62
N GLU A 222 9.79 -11.11 8.40
CA GLU A 222 9.26 -12.00 9.46
C GLU A 222 8.47 -13.21 8.94
N GLY A 223 7.97 -13.15 7.72
CA GLY A 223 7.09 -14.17 7.13
C GLY A 223 5.61 -14.01 7.50
N GLN A 224 4.74 -14.72 6.74
CA GLN A 224 3.29 -14.57 6.83
C GLN A 224 2.71 -14.96 8.19
N GLU A 225 3.19 -16.08 8.77
CA GLU A 225 2.69 -16.58 10.05
C GLU A 225 2.91 -15.55 11.17
N ALA A 226 4.13 -15.01 11.29
CA ALA A 226 4.46 -14.00 12.29
C ALA A 226 3.67 -12.69 12.05
N MET A 227 3.53 -12.27 10.78
CA MET A 227 2.71 -11.12 10.42
C MET A 227 1.26 -11.32 10.88
N PHE A 228 0.64 -12.46 10.59
CA PHE A 228 -0.73 -12.74 11.02
C PHE A 228 -0.85 -12.84 12.54
N GLY A 229 0.16 -13.41 13.23
CA GLY A 229 0.21 -13.43 14.68
C GLY A 229 0.15 -12.02 15.29
N VAL A 230 0.83 -11.05 14.69
CA VAL A 230 0.72 -9.64 15.08
C VAL A 230 -0.67 -9.07 14.75
N LEU A 231 -1.20 -9.35 13.57
CA LEU A 231 -2.51 -8.83 13.15
C LEU A 231 -3.68 -9.44 13.94
N ASP A 232 -3.51 -10.54 14.63
CA ASP A 232 -4.54 -11.11 15.51
C ASP A 232 -4.88 -10.20 16.69
N TYR A 233 -3.95 -9.29 17.10
CA TYR A 233 -4.17 -8.37 18.23
C TYR A 233 -3.91 -6.89 17.90
N ALA A 234 -3.01 -6.55 16.99
CA ALA A 234 -2.59 -5.16 16.77
C ALA A 234 -3.73 -4.25 16.27
N PRO A 235 -4.62 -4.66 15.35
CA PRO A 235 -5.75 -3.84 14.93
C PRO A 235 -6.74 -3.55 16.06
N ASP A 236 -6.90 -4.47 17.03
CA ASP A 236 -7.82 -4.28 18.17
C ASP A 236 -7.28 -3.25 19.18
N GLN A 237 -5.98 -2.94 19.15
CA GLN A 237 -5.36 -1.89 19.95
C GLN A 237 -5.58 -0.49 19.38
N LEU A 238 -6.13 -0.37 18.16
CA LEU A 238 -6.35 0.89 17.45
C LEU A 238 -7.84 1.29 17.49
N PRO A 239 -8.17 2.60 17.44
CA PRO A 239 -9.56 3.07 17.50
C PRO A 239 -10.45 2.42 16.43
N VAL A 240 -11.69 2.10 16.85
CA VAL A 240 -12.66 1.44 15.97
C VAL A 240 -13.26 2.40 14.93
N ASP A 241 -13.34 3.66 15.27
CA ASP A 241 -13.90 4.76 14.45
C ASP A 241 -12.87 5.42 13.53
N LYS A 242 -11.68 4.82 13.40
CA LYS A 242 -10.61 5.30 12.53
C LYS A 242 -10.20 4.23 11.53
N PRO A 243 -9.73 4.63 10.32
CA PRO A 243 -9.21 3.68 9.34
C PRO A 243 -7.90 3.07 9.81
N ARG A 244 -7.71 1.78 9.51
CA ARG A 244 -6.54 0.97 9.85
C ARG A 244 -5.80 0.54 8.59
N TYR A 245 -4.54 0.92 8.47
CA TYR A 245 -3.73 0.70 7.29
C TYR A 245 -2.57 -0.26 7.58
N LEU A 246 -2.46 -1.37 6.83
CA LEU A 246 -1.32 -2.28 6.86
C LEU A 246 -0.37 -1.94 5.72
N MET A 247 0.84 -1.48 6.07
CA MET A 247 1.80 -0.94 5.11
C MET A 247 2.59 -2.02 4.38
N GLY A 248 2.71 -1.88 3.06
CA GLY A 248 3.60 -2.69 2.22
C GLY A 248 3.15 -4.14 1.96
N VAL A 249 1.93 -4.51 2.31
CA VAL A 249 1.38 -5.86 2.18
C VAL A 249 0.32 -5.90 1.06
N GLY A 250 0.27 -6.88 0.19
CA GLY A 250 1.01 -8.07 0.03
C GLY A 250 0.49 -8.92 -1.12
N LYS A 251 0.62 -10.23 -0.97
CA LYS A 251 0.00 -11.21 -1.89
C LYS A 251 -1.52 -11.25 -1.68
N PRO A 252 -2.29 -11.78 -2.64
CA PRO A 252 -3.74 -11.94 -2.46
C PRO A 252 -4.16 -12.61 -1.14
N ASP A 253 -3.46 -13.66 -0.74
CA ASP A 253 -3.73 -14.37 0.52
C ASP A 253 -3.42 -13.52 1.76
N ASP A 254 -2.36 -12.71 1.72
CA ASP A 254 -2.00 -11.78 2.81
C ASP A 254 -3.07 -10.70 2.98
N ILE A 255 -3.58 -10.18 1.86
CA ILE A 255 -4.62 -9.16 1.83
C ILE A 255 -5.92 -9.67 2.45
N VAL A 256 -6.38 -10.84 2.03
CA VAL A 256 -7.61 -11.45 2.57
C VAL A 256 -7.45 -11.74 4.07
N GLY A 257 -6.30 -12.31 4.46
CA GLY A 257 -6.00 -12.56 5.87
C GLY A 257 -5.88 -11.30 6.72
N ALA A 258 -5.40 -10.18 6.17
CA ALA A 258 -5.34 -8.89 6.86
C ALA A 258 -6.74 -8.27 7.05
N VAL A 259 -7.58 -8.28 6.01
CA VAL A 259 -8.97 -7.79 6.09
C VAL A 259 -9.77 -8.61 7.10
N LYS A 260 -9.63 -9.95 7.12
CA LYS A 260 -10.21 -10.81 8.16
C LYS A 260 -9.88 -10.36 9.58
N ARG A 261 -8.73 -9.72 9.78
CA ARG A 261 -8.22 -9.26 11.08
C ARG A 261 -8.50 -7.78 11.38
N GLY A 262 -9.28 -7.11 10.51
CA GLY A 262 -9.76 -5.75 10.75
C GLY A 262 -8.92 -4.65 10.14
N ILE A 263 -8.15 -4.93 9.08
CA ILE A 263 -7.43 -3.95 8.29
C ILE A 263 -8.35 -3.39 7.19
N ASP A 264 -8.29 -2.07 6.97
CA ASP A 264 -9.12 -1.34 6.00
C ASP A 264 -8.36 -0.94 4.73
N MET A 265 -7.05 -0.72 4.82
CA MET A 265 -6.24 -0.22 3.72
C MET A 265 -4.93 -0.99 3.61
N MET A 266 -4.46 -1.20 2.39
CA MET A 266 -3.18 -1.84 2.10
C MET A 266 -2.58 -1.26 0.82
N ASP A 267 -1.25 -1.31 0.72
CA ASP A 267 -0.49 -1.03 -0.49
C ASP A 267 0.53 -2.12 -0.75
N CYS A 268 0.87 -2.36 -1.99
CA CYS A 268 2.05 -3.16 -2.33
C CYS A 268 2.50 -2.89 -3.77
N VAL A 269 3.82 -2.91 -3.98
CA VAL A 269 4.40 -2.85 -5.33
C VAL A 269 4.24 -4.16 -6.10
N LEU A 270 3.80 -5.23 -5.43
CA LEU A 270 3.80 -6.59 -5.98
C LEU A 270 3.00 -6.72 -7.28
N PRO A 271 1.78 -6.19 -7.43
CA PRO A 271 1.02 -6.34 -8.69
C PRO A 271 1.77 -5.80 -9.90
N SER A 272 2.31 -4.58 -9.79
CA SER A 272 3.04 -3.95 -10.88
C SER A 272 4.45 -4.51 -11.07
N ARG A 273 5.12 -4.93 -9.99
CA ARG A 273 6.44 -5.58 -10.06
C ARG A 273 6.32 -6.94 -10.74
N SER A 274 5.39 -7.78 -10.30
CA SER A 274 5.13 -9.11 -10.87
C SER A 274 4.70 -9.03 -12.33
N GLY A 275 3.80 -8.12 -12.69
CA GLY A 275 3.38 -7.92 -14.07
C GLY A 275 4.56 -7.64 -14.99
N ARG A 276 5.47 -6.75 -14.61
CA ARG A 276 6.67 -6.42 -15.39
C ARG A 276 7.70 -7.55 -15.44
N THR A 277 7.63 -8.54 -14.56
CA THR A 277 8.51 -9.71 -14.54
C THR A 277 7.85 -10.98 -15.08
N GLY A 278 6.70 -10.84 -15.76
CA GLY A 278 6.02 -11.93 -16.44
C GLY A 278 5.15 -12.81 -15.53
N GLN A 279 4.68 -12.28 -14.40
CA GLN A 279 3.87 -13.01 -13.45
C GLN A 279 2.48 -12.35 -13.32
N ALA A 280 1.44 -13.14 -13.49
CA ALA A 280 0.04 -12.74 -13.30
C ALA A 280 -0.58 -13.44 -12.10
N PHE A 281 -1.38 -12.71 -11.34
CA PHE A 281 -2.21 -13.25 -10.26
C PHE A 281 -3.62 -13.49 -10.79
N THR A 282 -4.11 -14.71 -10.65
CA THR A 282 -5.46 -15.10 -11.09
C THR A 282 -6.26 -15.70 -9.92
N ARG A 283 -7.56 -15.94 -10.14
CA ARG A 283 -8.39 -16.68 -9.17
C ARG A 283 -7.84 -18.05 -8.83
N HIS A 284 -7.13 -18.66 -9.78
CA HIS A 284 -6.56 -19.99 -9.66
C HIS A 284 -5.08 -20.01 -9.24
N GLY A 285 -4.57 -18.88 -8.73
CA GLY A 285 -3.17 -18.77 -8.26
C GLY A 285 -2.30 -17.91 -9.16
N VAL A 286 -1.07 -18.34 -9.40
CA VAL A 286 -0.06 -17.54 -10.10
C VAL A 286 0.26 -18.15 -11.44
N VAL A 287 0.13 -17.37 -12.51
CA VAL A 287 0.54 -17.71 -13.88
C VAL A 287 1.88 -17.07 -14.18
N ASN A 288 2.86 -17.89 -14.61
CA ASN A 288 4.16 -17.42 -15.03
C ASN A 288 4.21 -17.44 -16.57
N ILE A 289 3.88 -16.31 -17.20
CA ILE A 289 3.64 -16.24 -18.65
C ILE A 289 4.88 -16.57 -19.50
N LYS A 290 6.08 -16.52 -18.90
CA LYS A 290 7.33 -16.87 -19.61
C LYS A 290 7.51 -18.38 -19.85
N ASN A 291 6.69 -19.23 -19.22
CA ASN A 291 6.76 -20.68 -19.38
C ASN A 291 6.28 -21.09 -20.77
N ALA A 292 7.01 -22.02 -21.41
CA ALA A 292 6.76 -22.49 -22.78
C ALA A 292 5.35 -23.08 -22.97
N ARG A 293 4.73 -23.61 -21.92
CA ARG A 293 3.35 -24.12 -21.97
C ARG A 293 2.31 -23.11 -22.48
N HIS A 294 2.63 -21.81 -22.49
CA HIS A 294 1.72 -20.74 -22.89
C HIS A 294 1.89 -20.31 -24.35
N GLN A 295 2.90 -20.82 -25.05
CA GLN A 295 3.25 -20.33 -26.40
C GLN A 295 2.15 -20.54 -27.44
N ASP A 296 1.33 -21.58 -27.29
CA ASP A 296 0.25 -21.94 -28.24
C ASP A 296 -1.15 -21.83 -27.58
N ASP A 297 -1.23 -21.28 -26.35
CA ASP A 297 -2.48 -21.22 -25.57
C ASP A 297 -3.34 -20.00 -25.99
N PRO A 298 -4.49 -20.20 -26.69
CA PRO A 298 -5.36 -19.11 -27.11
C PRO A 298 -6.25 -18.55 -25.99
N ARG A 299 -6.27 -19.18 -24.81
CA ARG A 299 -7.12 -18.78 -23.69
C ARG A 299 -6.58 -17.52 -23.01
N PRO A 300 -7.43 -16.75 -22.31
CA PRO A 300 -6.99 -15.61 -21.50
C PRO A 300 -6.21 -16.05 -20.26
N LEU A 301 -5.64 -15.10 -19.52
CA LEU A 301 -5.00 -15.37 -18.22
C LEU A 301 -6.01 -15.97 -17.23
N ASP A 302 -7.23 -15.41 -17.19
CA ASP A 302 -8.33 -15.81 -16.30
C ASP A 302 -9.63 -15.58 -17.07
N GLU A 303 -10.40 -16.65 -17.32
CA GLU A 303 -11.63 -16.62 -18.13
C GLU A 303 -12.75 -15.79 -17.50
N ALA A 304 -12.78 -15.70 -16.16
CA ALA A 304 -13.76 -14.92 -15.43
C ALA A 304 -13.34 -13.45 -15.25
N CYS A 305 -12.11 -13.08 -15.62
CA CYS A 305 -11.60 -11.73 -15.48
C CYS A 305 -12.09 -10.82 -16.61
N THR A 306 -12.57 -9.64 -16.26
CA THR A 306 -13.12 -8.65 -17.19
C THR A 306 -12.14 -7.57 -17.62
N CYS A 307 -10.88 -7.63 -17.19
CA CYS A 307 -9.88 -6.62 -17.55
C CYS A 307 -9.58 -6.63 -19.07
N PRO A 308 -9.10 -5.52 -19.64
CA PRO A 308 -8.76 -5.45 -21.07
C PRO A 308 -7.72 -6.49 -21.52
N ALA A 309 -6.80 -6.89 -20.63
CA ALA A 309 -5.82 -7.93 -20.96
C ALA A 309 -6.49 -9.29 -21.20
N CYS A 310 -7.42 -9.70 -20.31
CA CYS A 310 -8.13 -10.97 -20.46
C CYS A 310 -9.17 -10.95 -21.57
N ARG A 311 -9.81 -9.80 -21.84
CA ARG A 311 -10.83 -9.68 -22.90
C ARG A 311 -10.24 -9.67 -24.30
N GLY A 312 -9.01 -9.15 -24.46
CA GLY A 312 -8.45 -8.88 -25.79
C GLY A 312 -7.25 -9.74 -26.17
N TYR A 313 -6.61 -10.44 -25.21
CA TYR A 313 -5.32 -11.07 -25.48
C TYR A 313 -5.24 -12.48 -24.90
N SER A 314 -4.66 -13.39 -25.72
CA SER A 314 -4.39 -14.77 -25.34
C SER A 314 -3.10 -14.89 -24.49
N ARG A 315 -2.98 -16.01 -23.77
CA ARG A 315 -1.72 -16.40 -23.11
C ARG A 315 -0.57 -16.51 -24.12
N ALA A 316 -0.85 -17.03 -25.33
CA ALA A 316 0.13 -17.11 -26.42
C ALA A 316 0.67 -15.73 -26.82
N TYR A 317 -0.21 -14.73 -27.00
CA TYR A 317 0.22 -13.37 -27.31
C TYR A 317 1.04 -12.77 -26.15
N LEU A 318 0.57 -12.88 -24.92
CA LEU A 318 1.26 -12.37 -23.74
C LEU A 318 2.64 -13.04 -23.55
N HIS A 319 2.73 -14.36 -23.78
CA HIS A 319 3.99 -15.10 -23.79
C HIS A 319 4.94 -14.55 -24.87
N HIS A 320 4.44 -14.37 -26.09
CA HIS A 320 5.23 -13.86 -27.21
C HIS A 320 5.80 -12.47 -26.91
N VAL A 321 4.97 -11.49 -26.56
CA VAL A 321 5.42 -10.11 -26.30
C VAL A 321 6.32 -10.01 -25.07
N PHE A 322 6.12 -10.88 -24.08
CA PHE A 322 7.04 -10.97 -22.94
C PHE A 322 8.41 -11.49 -23.36
N ARG A 323 8.45 -12.57 -24.16
CA ARG A 323 9.72 -13.15 -24.67
C ARG A 323 10.43 -12.22 -25.64
N ALA A 324 9.69 -11.42 -26.41
CA ALA A 324 10.22 -10.36 -27.27
C ALA A 324 10.68 -9.11 -26.50
N ASN A 325 10.50 -9.08 -25.16
CA ASN A 325 10.82 -7.94 -24.31
C ASN A 325 10.10 -6.64 -24.71
N GLU A 326 8.86 -6.77 -25.22
CA GLU A 326 8.04 -5.63 -25.59
C GLU A 326 7.39 -4.99 -24.35
N MET A 327 7.33 -3.65 -24.30
CA MET A 327 6.77 -2.90 -23.16
C MET A 327 5.31 -3.26 -22.86
N ILE A 328 4.54 -3.58 -23.92
CA ILE A 328 3.12 -3.94 -23.79
C ILE A 328 2.89 -5.15 -22.89
N SER A 329 3.87 -6.06 -22.78
CA SER A 329 3.77 -7.21 -21.88
C SER A 329 3.64 -6.78 -20.43
N GLY A 330 4.52 -5.85 -19.99
CA GLY A 330 4.46 -5.27 -18.65
C GLY A 330 3.20 -4.46 -18.41
N MET A 331 2.69 -3.76 -19.42
CA MET A 331 1.45 -2.98 -19.34
C MET A 331 0.24 -3.89 -19.13
N LEU A 332 0.05 -4.89 -19.97
CA LEU A 332 -1.11 -5.79 -19.92
C LEU A 332 -1.12 -6.65 -18.64
N LEU A 333 0.02 -7.19 -18.25
CA LEU A 333 0.14 -8.00 -17.03
C LEU A 333 -0.05 -7.15 -15.76
N THR A 334 0.46 -5.92 -15.74
CA THR A 334 0.24 -5.01 -14.61
C THR A 334 -1.23 -4.60 -14.53
N TRP A 335 -1.88 -4.31 -15.65
CA TRP A 335 -3.30 -3.98 -15.69
C TRP A 335 -4.15 -5.14 -15.15
N HIS A 336 -3.88 -6.36 -15.65
CA HIS A 336 -4.56 -7.55 -15.14
C HIS A 336 -4.38 -7.72 -13.63
N ASN A 337 -3.14 -7.63 -13.14
CA ASN A 337 -2.86 -7.81 -11.71
C ASN A 337 -3.57 -6.76 -10.84
N LEU A 338 -3.52 -5.48 -11.21
CA LEU A 338 -4.20 -4.43 -10.48
C LEU A 338 -5.73 -4.60 -10.52
N HIS A 339 -6.28 -4.98 -11.68
CA HIS A 339 -7.71 -5.27 -11.80
C HIS A 339 -8.12 -6.41 -10.87
N TYR A 340 -7.38 -7.51 -10.86
CA TYR A 340 -7.65 -8.65 -9.97
C TYR A 340 -7.57 -8.26 -8.49
N PHE A 341 -6.62 -7.42 -8.09
CA PHE A 341 -6.54 -6.93 -6.72
C PHE A 341 -7.74 -6.06 -6.34
N GLN A 342 -8.24 -5.24 -7.26
CA GLN A 342 -9.47 -4.47 -7.03
C GLN A 342 -10.72 -5.37 -7.00
N ASP A 343 -10.77 -6.43 -7.80
CA ASP A 343 -11.84 -7.46 -7.73
C ASP A 343 -11.87 -8.13 -6.36
N ILE A 344 -10.72 -8.49 -5.79
CA ILE A 344 -10.63 -9.04 -4.42
C ILE A 344 -11.20 -8.03 -3.42
N MET A 345 -10.84 -6.73 -3.52
CA MET A 345 -11.39 -5.69 -2.64
C MET A 345 -12.90 -5.58 -2.77
N ALA A 346 -13.43 -5.57 -3.98
CA ALA A 346 -14.87 -5.50 -4.23
C ALA A 346 -15.60 -6.71 -3.65
N GLY A 347 -15.11 -7.92 -3.92
CA GLY A 347 -15.67 -9.15 -3.38
C GLY A 347 -15.69 -9.21 -1.85
N MET A 348 -14.64 -8.71 -1.20
CA MET A 348 -14.61 -8.62 0.27
C MET A 348 -15.61 -7.61 0.81
N ARG A 349 -15.71 -6.41 0.20
CA ARG A 349 -16.72 -5.41 0.62
C ARG A 349 -18.13 -5.95 0.53
N ASP A 350 -18.46 -6.60 -0.59
CA ASP A 350 -19.79 -7.21 -0.80
C ASP A 350 -20.08 -8.30 0.21
N ALA A 351 -19.12 -9.21 0.44
CA ALA A 351 -19.24 -10.30 1.38
C ALA A 351 -19.38 -9.84 2.84
N ILE A 352 -18.61 -8.82 3.26
CA ILE A 352 -18.72 -8.23 4.60
C ILE A 352 -20.10 -7.58 4.77
N SER A 353 -20.54 -6.81 3.78
CA SER A 353 -21.86 -6.14 3.82
C SER A 353 -23.01 -7.16 3.90
N ALA A 354 -22.83 -8.33 3.30
CA ALA A 354 -23.83 -9.42 3.31
C ALA A 354 -23.71 -10.36 4.53
N GLY A 355 -22.71 -10.20 5.42
CA GLY A 355 -22.47 -11.13 6.53
C GLY A 355 -22.02 -12.52 6.07
N SER A 356 -21.34 -12.63 4.95
CA SER A 356 -20.93 -13.88 4.30
C SER A 356 -19.43 -13.99 4.05
N PHE A 357 -18.62 -13.17 4.75
CA PHE A 357 -17.17 -13.08 4.51
C PHE A 357 -16.46 -14.43 4.69
N ALA A 358 -16.83 -15.22 5.71
CA ALA A 358 -16.22 -16.53 5.93
C ALA A 358 -16.46 -17.51 4.77
N ALA A 359 -17.65 -17.50 4.17
CA ALA A 359 -17.98 -18.33 3.02
C ALA A 359 -17.23 -17.86 1.75
N TRP A 360 -17.14 -16.55 1.56
CA TRP A 360 -16.37 -15.94 0.46
C TRP A 360 -14.87 -16.24 0.59
N GLU A 361 -14.29 -16.13 1.78
CA GLU A 361 -12.89 -16.48 2.07
C GLU A 361 -12.60 -17.95 1.75
N ALA A 362 -13.48 -18.86 2.20
CA ALA A 362 -13.34 -20.28 1.91
C ALA A 362 -13.37 -20.58 0.40
N ASP A 363 -14.27 -19.92 -0.34
CA ASP A 363 -14.34 -20.03 -1.79
C ASP A 363 -13.09 -19.45 -2.49
N PHE A 364 -12.61 -18.29 -2.05
CA PHE A 364 -11.38 -17.67 -2.53
C PHE A 364 -10.18 -18.64 -2.40
N HIS A 365 -9.97 -19.23 -1.23
CA HIS A 365 -8.88 -20.19 -1.02
C HIS A 365 -9.08 -21.49 -1.81
N ARG A 366 -10.33 -21.98 -1.92
CA ARG A 366 -10.64 -23.17 -2.71
C ARG A 366 -10.31 -22.97 -4.20
N GLN A 367 -10.67 -21.82 -4.78
CA GLN A 367 -10.35 -21.51 -6.18
C GLN A 367 -8.83 -21.43 -6.38
N ARG A 368 -8.11 -20.77 -5.50
CA ARG A 368 -6.65 -20.65 -5.59
C ARG A 368 -5.91 -21.96 -5.42
N ALA A 369 -6.44 -22.88 -4.60
CA ALA A 369 -5.88 -24.22 -4.40
C ALA A 369 -6.01 -25.12 -5.65
N GLN A 370 -6.88 -24.78 -6.60
CA GLN A 370 -7.00 -25.52 -7.87
C GLN A 370 -5.75 -25.41 -8.73
N GLY A 371 -5.00 -24.30 -8.56
CA GLY A 371 -3.85 -24.02 -9.42
C GLY A 371 -4.24 -23.52 -10.80
N ASP A 372 -3.24 -23.20 -11.62
CA ASP A 372 -3.47 -22.74 -12.99
C ASP A 372 -4.10 -23.85 -13.86
N ILE A 373 -4.86 -23.45 -14.86
CA ILE A 373 -5.51 -24.35 -15.82
C ILE A 373 -4.49 -25.28 -16.50
N ASP A 374 -4.92 -26.48 -16.85
CA ASP A 374 -4.07 -27.48 -17.51
C ASP A 374 -3.53 -26.95 -18.85
N PRO A 375 -2.31 -27.33 -19.26
CA PRO A 375 -1.79 -27.07 -20.61
C PRO A 375 -2.70 -27.66 -21.68
N LEU A 376 -2.71 -27.05 -22.86
CA LEU A 376 -3.34 -27.61 -24.03
C LEU A 376 -2.51 -28.76 -24.60
#